data_9732ea642691d8484133cee9a72450a1
#
_entry.id   9732ea642691d8484133cee9a72450a1
#
_cell.length_a   1.000
_cell.length_b   1.000
_cell.length_c   1.000
_cell.angle_alpha   90.00
_cell.angle_beta   90.00
_cell.angle_gamma   90.00
#
_symmetry.space_group_name_H-M   'P 1'
#
loop_
_entity.id
_entity.type
_entity.pdbx_description
1 polymer ?
#
loop_
_entity_poly.entity_id
_entity_poly.type
_entity_poly.pdbx_seq_one_letter_code
_entity_poly.pdbx_strand_id
1 'polypeptide(L)'
;MKYIDVNEAAAKWGISSRRIRLLCQEGRIDGAIKLGWSWTIPSDTPKPSDGRTLRRYTNRNIRPGTVDVEALAELSASYPVTDALKEDPKLRRIISKSLCSLLAVSGHSVLQSSIDKILNGHIVASLPLETHLIILNFRSILLYLVSRKEKWSEKDIREIYVRLMQGVDDITSLEYRDGFALYNPRSEEEVRVDMAMETALQQYEMSWRNLHPLSCAVILYSEMLRIQPYNEYNELFSYLVLSGELLRNGILPPIVEKEDAEEEKAALLIAVKRGNYSDFSSFIERCVVKSYKEA
;
A
#
# COMPACT_ATOMS: atom_id res chain seq x y z
N MET A 1 -10.51 -33.16 -11.48
CA MET A 1 -10.55 -31.83 -12.12
C MET A 1 -11.16 -31.97 -13.50
N LYS A 2 -12.15 -31.14 -13.82
CA LYS A 2 -12.78 -31.15 -15.15
C LYS A 2 -12.00 -30.14 -16.02
N TYR A 3 -11.69 -30.53 -17.26
CA TYR A 3 -11.00 -29.67 -18.23
C TYR A 3 -11.97 -29.27 -19.35
N ILE A 4 -11.77 -28.07 -19.86
CA ILE A 4 -12.51 -27.52 -21.00
C ILE A 4 -11.55 -27.25 -22.16
N ASP A 5 -12.07 -27.25 -23.40
CA ASP A 5 -11.27 -26.90 -24.56
C ASP A 5 -11.19 -25.38 -24.78
N VAL A 6 -10.37 -24.97 -25.76
CA VAL A 6 -10.16 -23.56 -26.10
C VAL A 6 -11.45 -22.85 -26.54
N ASN A 7 -12.40 -23.57 -27.16
CA ASN A 7 -13.64 -22.96 -27.64
C ASN A 7 -14.65 -22.80 -26.50
N GLU A 8 -14.72 -23.79 -25.61
CA GLU A 8 -15.51 -23.70 -24.39
C GLU A 8 -15.01 -22.57 -23.48
N ALA A 9 -13.68 -22.44 -23.32
CA ALA A 9 -13.08 -21.35 -22.58
C ALA A 9 -13.35 -19.98 -23.26
N ALA A 10 -13.33 -19.92 -24.61
CA ALA A 10 -13.66 -18.73 -25.38
C ALA A 10 -15.10 -18.27 -25.13
N ALA A 11 -16.04 -19.20 -25.14
CA ALA A 11 -17.45 -18.93 -24.83
C ALA A 11 -17.63 -18.46 -23.38
N LYS A 12 -16.97 -19.17 -22.43
CA LYS A 12 -17.04 -18.84 -21.00
C LYS A 12 -16.49 -17.45 -20.67
N TRP A 13 -15.38 -17.04 -21.28
CA TRP A 13 -14.69 -15.79 -20.96
C TRP A 13 -15.02 -14.62 -21.89
N GLY A 14 -15.82 -14.85 -22.97
CA GLY A 14 -16.18 -13.82 -23.93
C GLY A 14 -14.98 -13.24 -24.70
N ILE A 15 -14.01 -14.09 -25.04
CA ILE A 15 -12.82 -13.74 -25.83
C ILE A 15 -12.58 -14.76 -26.97
N SER A 16 -11.81 -14.37 -27.98
CA SER A 16 -11.57 -15.25 -29.13
C SER A 16 -10.69 -16.45 -28.78
N SER A 17 -10.94 -17.62 -29.40
CA SER A 17 -10.12 -18.82 -29.26
C SER A 17 -8.64 -18.58 -29.61
N ARG A 18 -8.36 -17.64 -30.53
CA ARG A 18 -6.99 -17.18 -30.84
C ARG A 18 -6.34 -16.54 -29.62
N ARG A 19 -7.08 -15.70 -28.88
CA ARG A 19 -6.57 -15.03 -27.67
C ARG A 19 -6.26 -16.04 -26.58
N ILE A 20 -7.12 -17.03 -26.39
CA ILE A 20 -6.88 -18.09 -25.39
C ILE A 20 -5.61 -18.87 -25.70
N ARG A 21 -5.42 -19.28 -26.96
CA ARG A 21 -4.18 -19.99 -27.35
C ARG A 21 -2.93 -19.15 -27.05
N LEU A 22 -2.99 -17.85 -27.29
CA LEU A 22 -1.89 -16.95 -26.98
C LEU A 22 -1.64 -16.87 -25.45
N LEU A 23 -2.68 -16.73 -24.66
CA LEU A 23 -2.58 -16.71 -23.19
C LEU A 23 -2.02 -18.03 -22.62
N CYS A 24 -2.39 -19.18 -23.21
CA CYS A 24 -1.79 -20.47 -22.89
C CYS A 24 -0.30 -20.51 -23.23
N GLN A 25 0.08 -20.01 -24.41
CA GLN A 25 1.48 -19.95 -24.85
C GLN A 25 2.32 -19.02 -23.96
N GLU A 26 1.74 -17.93 -23.48
CA GLU A 26 2.35 -16.97 -22.57
C GLU A 26 2.40 -17.48 -21.10
N GLY A 27 1.87 -18.68 -20.81
CA GLY A 27 1.82 -19.23 -19.44
C GLY A 27 0.88 -18.48 -18.49
N ARG A 28 -0.08 -17.72 -19.01
CA ARG A 28 -1.00 -16.84 -18.25
C ARG A 28 -2.30 -17.51 -17.83
N ILE A 29 -2.45 -18.78 -18.13
CA ILE A 29 -3.61 -19.60 -17.71
C ILE A 29 -3.07 -20.73 -16.85
N ASP A 30 -3.31 -20.63 -15.55
CA ASP A 30 -2.85 -21.62 -14.59
C ASP A 30 -3.48 -22.99 -14.89
N GLY A 31 -2.64 -24.03 -14.85
CA GLY A 31 -3.07 -25.41 -15.11
C GLY A 31 -3.41 -25.73 -16.55
N ALA A 32 -3.18 -24.81 -17.50
CA ALA A 32 -3.36 -25.12 -18.93
C ALA A 32 -2.31 -26.13 -19.40
N ILE A 33 -2.76 -27.19 -20.07
CA ILE A 33 -1.92 -28.28 -20.58
C ILE A 33 -2.08 -28.39 -22.09
N LYS A 34 -0.98 -28.54 -22.80
CA LYS A 34 -0.97 -28.78 -24.24
C LYS A 34 -1.00 -30.28 -24.52
N LEU A 35 -2.10 -30.78 -25.07
CA LEU A 35 -2.27 -32.17 -25.51
C LEU A 35 -2.21 -32.21 -27.03
N GLY A 36 -1.06 -32.61 -27.58
CA GLY A 36 -0.85 -32.63 -29.02
C GLY A 36 -0.96 -31.21 -29.62
N TRP A 37 -1.96 -30.99 -30.46
CA TRP A 37 -2.21 -29.70 -31.13
C TRP A 37 -3.23 -28.82 -30.40
N SER A 38 -3.86 -29.31 -29.32
CA SER A 38 -4.88 -28.59 -28.58
C SER A 38 -4.45 -28.24 -27.16
N TRP A 39 -4.96 -27.12 -26.66
CA TRP A 39 -4.84 -26.73 -25.26
C TRP A 39 -6.10 -27.17 -24.49
N THR A 40 -5.89 -27.67 -23.29
CA THR A 40 -6.94 -27.94 -22.30
C THR A 40 -6.71 -27.11 -21.05
N ILE A 41 -7.79 -26.62 -20.48
CA ILE A 41 -7.78 -25.63 -19.40
C ILE A 41 -8.67 -26.17 -18.27
N PRO A 42 -8.25 -26.10 -16.99
CA PRO A 42 -9.15 -26.46 -15.90
C PRO A 42 -10.43 -25.63 -15.94
N SER A 43 -11.57 -26.27 -15.75
CA SER A 43 -12.89 -25.62 -15.91
C SER A 43 -13.16 -24.54 -14.86
N ASP A 44 -12.47 -24.57 -13.74
CA ASP A 44 -12.56 -23.65 -12.62
C ASP A 44 -11.58 -22.47 -12.71
N THR A 45 -10.65 -22.50 -13.68
CA THR A 45 -9.70 -21.38 -13.89
C THR A 45 -10.47 -20.08 -14.19
N PRO A 46 -10.15 -18.98 -13.49
CA PRO A 46 -10.73 -17.69 -13.76
C PRO A 46 -10.22 -17.13 -15.08
N LYS A 47 -10.97 -16.17 -15.67
CA LYS A 47 -10.53 -15.47 -16.88
C LYS A 47 -9.24 -14.70 -16.56
N PRO A 48 -8.14 -14.92 -17.31
CA PRO A 48 -6.92 -14.14 -17.14
C PRO A 48 -7.17 -12.66 -17.37
N SER A 49 -6.53 -11.82 -16.56
CA SER A 49 -6.60 -10.36 -16.71
C SER A 49 -6.19 -9.92 -18.12
N ASP A 50 -6.89 -8.93 -18.70
CA ASP A 50 -6.53 -8.43 -20.03
C ASP A 50 -5.28 -7.55 -19.91
N GLY A 51 -4.15 -7.98 -20.44
CA GLY A 51 -2.90 -7.24 -20.49
C GLY A 51 -2.98 -5.89 -21.23
N ARG A 52 -4.06 -5.63 -21.98
CA ARG A 52 -4.32 -4.31 -22.57
C ARG A 52 -4.87 -3.34 -21.55
N THR A 53 -5.70 -3.83 -20.62
CA THR A 53 -6.17 -3.05 -19.47
C THR A 53 -4.97 -2.70 -18.59
N LEU A 54 -4.11 -3.67 -18.26
CA LEU A 54 -2.85 -3.44 -17.55
C LEU A 54 -1.97 -2.38 -18.24
N ARG A 55 -1.75 -2.47 -19.55
CA ARG A 55 -0.98 -1.46 -20.30
C ARG A 55 -1.61 -0.07 -20.26
N ARG A 56 -2.92 0.06 -20.25
CA ARG A 56 -3.61 1.35 -20.07
C ARG A 56 -3.39 1.94 -18.67
N TYR A 57 -3.26 1.09 -17.64
CA TYR A 57 -2.93 1.50 -16.28
C TYR A 57 -1.45 1.79 -16.08
N THR A 58 -0.57 1.01 -16.72
CA THR A 58 0.89 1.15 -16.60
C THR A 58 1.47 2.39 -17.31
N ASN A 59 0.76 2.97 -18.28
CA ASN A 59 1.20 4.18 -18.99
C ASN A 59 0.80 5.50 -18.30
N ARG A 60 0.68 5.50 -16.98
CA ARG A 60 0.55 6.74 -16.22
C ARG A 60 1.88 7.49 -16.31
N ASN A 61 1.89 8.65 -16.96
CA ASN A 61 3.01 9.60 -16.86
C ASN A 61 3.03 10.15 -15.42
N ILE A 62 3.63 9.39 -14.51
CA ILE A 62 3.91 9.85 -13.17
C ILE A 62 5.06 10.82 -13.25
N ARG A 63 4.83 12.02 -12.75
CA ARG A 63 5.87 13.02 -12.52
C ARG A 63 6.19 12.98 -11.03
N PRO A 64 7.24 12.25 -10.60
CA PRO A 64 7.68 12.30 -9.21
C PRO A 64 8.06 13.75 -8.89
N GLY A 65 7.76 14.18 -7.68
CA GLY A 65 8.20 15.50 -7.23
C GLY A 65 9.71 15.59 -7.13
N THR A 66 10.21 16.80 -7.14
CA THR A 66 11.59 17.08 -6.73
C THR A 66 11.70 16.86 -5.23
N VAL A 67 12.78 16.22 -4.81
CA VAL A 67 13.13 15.94 -3.40
C VAL A 67 14.48 16.58 -3.13
N ASP A 68 14.65 17.22 -2.00
CA ASP A 68 15.95 17.70 -1.55
C ASP A 68 16.78 16.52 -1.02
N VAL A 69 17.46 15.87 -1.97
CA VAL A 69 18.24 14.64 -1.73
C VAL A 69 19.37 14.90 -0.73
N GLU A 70 20.04 16.06 -0.82
CA GLU A 70 21.18 16.41 0.04
C GLU A 70 20.71 16.62 1.48
N ALA A 71 19.66 17.43 1.69
CA ALA A 71 19.12 17.67 3.01
C ALA A 71 18.59 16.37 3.67
N LEU A 72 17.91 15.50 2.93
CA LEU A 72 17.45 14.22 3.46
C LEU A 72 18.60 13.25 3.78
N ALA A 73 19.66 13.25 2.97
CA ALA A 73 20.84 12.44 3.24
C ALA A 73 21.58 12.90 4.51
N GLU A 74 21.71 14.21 4.72
CA GLU A 74 22.29 14.78 5.94
C GLU A 74 21.46 14.43 7.17
N LEU A 75 20.14 14.56 7.11
CA LEU A 75 19.23 14.19 8.20
C LEU A 75 19.33 12.69 8.51
N SER A 76 19.31 11.84 7.51
CA SER A 76 19.43 10.38 7.70
C SER A 76 20.79 9.96 8.25
N ALA A 77 21.86 10.64 7.87
CA ALA A 77 23.18 10.42 8.42
C ALA A 77 23.31 10.88 9.89
N SER A 78 22.64 12.00 10.24
CA SER A 78 22.63 12.50 11.62
C SER A 78 21.85 11.62 12.58
N TYR A 79 20.86 10.89 12.06
CA TYR A 79 20.00 9.98 12.84
C TYR A 79 19.69 8.70 12.08
N PRO A 80 20.63 7.73 12.09
CA PRO A 80 20.51 6.52 11.28
C PRO A 80 19.42 5.58 11.81
N VAL A 81 18.66 4.98 10.89
CA VAL A 81 17.69 3.94 11.20
C VAL A 81 18.40 2.62 11.48
N THR A 82 18.48 2.30 12.76
CA THR A 82 19.07 1.05 13.29
C THR A 82 18.08 0.36 14.22
N ASP A 83 18.39 -0.85 14.68
CA ASP A 83 17.54 -1.56 15.66
C ASP A 83 17.37 -0.79 16.98
N ALA A 84 18.31 0.09 17.33
CA ALA A 84 18.19 0.95 18.51
C ALA A 84 16.98 1.90 18.42
N LEU A 85 16.53 2.24 17.22
CA LEU A 85 15.31 3.07 17.02
C LEU A 85 14.06 2.43 17.63
N LYS A 86 14.00 1.10 17.77
CA LYS A 86 12.84 0.41 18.35
C LYS A 86 12.55 0.81 19.80
N GLU A 87 13.58 1.12 20.56
CA GLU A 87 13.49 1.54 21.98
C GLU A 87 13.56 3.06 22.11
N ASP A 88 13.70 3.79 21.02
CA ASP A 88 13.86 5.23 21.02
C ASP A 88 12.53 5.94 21.28
N PRO A 89 12.48 6.88 22.24
CA PRO A 89 11.31 7.74 22.46
C PRO A 89 10.84 8.49 21.22
N LYS A 90 11.77 8.80 20.30
CA LYS A 90 11.50 9.44 19.01
C LYS A 90 10.52 8.64 18.18
N LEU A 91 10.75 7.34 17.96
CA LEU A 91 9.84 6.50 17.20
C LEU A 91 8.46 6.42 17.87
N ARG A 92 8.44 6.33 19.21
CA ARG A 92 7.17 6.34 19.97
C ARG A 92 6.38 7.64 19.74
N ARG A 93 7.06 8.78 19.70
CA ARG A 93 6.42 10.08 19.44
C ARG A 93 5.88 10.15 18.01
N ILE A 94 6.65 9.68 17.01
CA ILE A 94 6.18 9.58 15.63
C ILE A 94 4.91 8.72 15.56
N ILE A 95 4.92 7.55 16.20
CA ILE A 95 3.77 6.64 16.28
C ILE A 95 2.56 7.35 16.90
N SER A 96 2.72 7.97 18.06
CA SER A 96 1.62 8.59 18.78
C SER A 96 0.95 9.72 18.01
N LYS A 97 1.76 10.64 17.44
CA LYS A 97 1.26 11.77 16.67
C LYS A 97 0.56 11.31 15.38
N SER A 98 1.22 10.44 14.61
CA SER A 98 0.65 9.95 13.35
C SER A 98 -0.62 9.14 13.56
N LEU A 99 -0.68 8.27 14.58
CA LEU A 99 -1.88 7.51 14.90
C LEU A 99 -3.07 8.41 15.25
N CYS A 100 -2.84 9.50 15.98
CA CYS A 100 -3.90 10.45 16.36
C CYS A 100 -4.60 11.00 15.11
N SER A 101 -3.82 11.40 14.08
CA SER A 101 -4.34 11.89 12.82
C SER A 101 -4.99 10.78 11.98
N LEU A 102 -4.30 9.66 11.78
CA LEU A 102 -4.77 8.55 10.96
C LEU A 102 -6.07 7.93 11.49
N LEU A 103 -6.19 7.75 12.80
CA LEU A 103 -7.42 7.26 13.41
C LEU A 103 -8.58 8.24 13.23
N ALA A 104 -8.31 9.55 13.33
CA ALA A 104 -9.34 10.56 13.11
C ALA A 104 -9.86 10.55 11.67
N VAL A 105 -8.99 10.38 10.67
CA VAL A 105 -9.38 10.25 9.24
C VAL A 105 -10.17 8.96 9.00
N SER A 106 -9.81 7.87 9.68
CA SER A 106 -10.53 6.58 9.64
C SER A 106 -11.85 6.58 10.44
N GLY A 107 -12.28 7.74 10.98
CA GLY A 107 -13.53 7.87 11.73
C GLY A 107 -13.44 7.57 13.23
N HIS A 108 -12.25 7.31 13.75
CA HIS A 108 -12.00 7.01 15.15
C HIS A 108 -11.34 8.19 15.87
N SER A 109 -12.11 8.98 16.62
CA SER A 109 -11.55 10.11 17.37
C SER A 109 -10.92 9.64 18.68
N VAL A 110 -9.59 9.56 18.69
CA VAL A 110 -8.81 9.16 19.86
C VAL A 110 -7.86 10.27 20.28
N LEU A 111 -7.86 10.65 21.57
CA LEU A 111 -6.94 11.67 22.08
C LEU A 111 -5.51 11.13 22.08
N GLN A 112 -4.54 11.96 21.70
CA GLN A 112 -3.11 11.58 21.71
C GLN A 112 -2.68 11.08 23.10
N SER A 113 -3.14 11.72 24.19
CA SER A 113 -2.84 11.28 25.56
C SER A 113 -3.36 9.87 25.88
N SER A 114 -4.44 9.43 25.23
CA SER A 114 -4.97 8.05 25.35
C SER A 114 -4.09 7.07 24.57
N ILE A 115 -3.66 7.45 23.37
CA ILE A 115 -2.68 6.67 22.57
C ILE A 115 -1.40 6.48 23.38
N ASP A 116 -0.85 7.55 23.95
CA ASP A 116 0.37 7.49 24.78
C ASP A 116 0.22 6.54 25.98
N LYS A 117 -0.93 6.55 26.65
CA LYS A 117 -1.23 5.60 27.75
C LYS A 117 -1.21 4.16 27.24
N ILE A 118 -1.87 3.87 26.12
CA ILE A 118 -1.92 2.52 25.54
C ILE A 118 -0.52 2.07 25.12
N LEU A 119 0.26 2.93 24.46
CA LEU A 119 1.64 2.64 24.08
C LEU A 119 2.57 2.39 25.27
N ASN A 120 2.20 2.89 26.47
CA ASN A 120 2.89 2.63 27.74
C ASN A 120 2.31 1.44 28.50
N GLY A 121 1.41 0.64 27.91
CA GLY A 121 0.84 -0.57 28.49
C GLY A 121 -0.36 -0.35 29.42
N HIS A 122 -0.94 0.85 29.42
CA HIS A 122 -2.13 1.14 30.22
C HIS A 122 -3.42 0.88 29.45
N ILE A 123 -4.44 0.42 30.15
CA ILE A 123 -5.79 0.30 29.60
C ILE A 123 -6.52 1.64 29.77
N VAL A 124 -7.14 2.12 28.70
CA VAL A 124 -8.01 3.29 28.69
C VAL A 124 -9.46 2.82 28.64
N ALA A 125 -10.12 2.76 29.77
CA ALA A 125 -11.44 2.15 29.90
C ALA A 125 -12.56 2.78 29.07
N SER A 126 -12.37 4.03 28.60
CA SER A 126 -13.31 4.72 27.71
C SER A 126 -13.18 4.34 26.23
N LEU A 127 -12.20 3.52 25.85
CA LEU A 127 -11.97 3.10 24.48
C LEU A 127 -12.28 1.60 24.28
N PRO A 128 -12.83 1.21 23.13
CA PRO A 128 -13.05 -0.20 22.78
C PRO A 128 -11.75 -1.00 22.78
N LEU A 129 -11.83 -2.31 23.00
CA LEU A 129 -10.69 -3.23 22.91
C LEU A 129 -10.06 -3.19 21.51
N GLU A 130 -10.88 -3.13 20.48
CA GLU A 130 -10.45 -2.99 19.09
C GLU A 130 -9.46 -1.83 18.92
N THR A 131 -9.79 -0.65 19.43
CA THR A 131 -8.91 0.53 19.35
C THR A 131 -7.56 0.27 20.02
N HIS A 132 -7.55 -0.41 21.17
CA HIS A 132 -6.29 -0.79 21.84
C HIS A 132 -5.46 -1.73 20.98
N LEU A 133 -6.10 -2.75 20.38
CA LEU A 133 -5.41 -3.71 19.52
C LEU A 133 -4.85 -3.04 18.29
N ILE A 134 -5.60 -2.19 17.61
CA ILE A 134 -5.13 -1.44 16.42
C ILE A 134 -3.89 -0.59 16.76
N ILE A 135 -3.92 0.14 17.87
CA ILE A 135 -2.77 0.97 18.33
C ILE A 135 -1.54 0.10 18.57
N LEU A 136 -1.70 -1.01 19.29
CA LEU A 136 -0.60 -1.91 19.61
C LEU A 136 -0.07 -2.66 18.39
N ASN A 137 -0.95 -3.11 17.51
CA ASN A 137 -0.60 -3.77 16.25
C ASN A 137 0.17 -2.81 15.35
N PHE A 138 -0.31 -1.57 15.19
CA PHE A 138 0.37 -0.54 14.42
C PHE A 138 1.80 -0.30 14.94
N ARG A 139 1.98 -0.14 16.26
CA ARG A 139 3.32 -0.05 16.87
C ARG A 139 4.16 -1.26 16.54
N SER A 140 3.63 -2.47 16.74
CA SER A 140 4.34 -3.73 16.49
C SER A 140 4.83 -3.84 15.05
N ILE A 141 3.99 -3.43 14.09
CA ILE A 141 4.35 -3.42 12.67
C ILE A 141 5.48 -2.42 12.40
N LEU A 142 5.42 -1.20 12.93
CA LEU A 142 6.49 -0.22 12.74
C LEU A 142 7.82 -0.71 13.33
N LEU A 143 7.80 -1.35 14.52
CA LEU A 143 8.99 -1.97 15.10
C LEU A 143 9.55 -3.08 14.21
N TYR A 144 8.70 -3.90 13.60
CA TYR A 144 9.09 -4.90 12.61
C TYR A 144 9.74 -4.26 11.38
N LEU A 145 9.14 -3.18 10.86
CA LEU A 145 9.60 -2.48 9.66
C LEU A 145 10.97 -1.81 9.85
N VAL A 146 11.35 -1.41 11.06
CA VAL A 146 12.69 -0.87 11.36
C VAL A 146 13.80 -1.84 10.94
N SER A 147 13.62 -3.13 11.18
CA SER A 147 14.62 -4.18 10.84
C SER A 147 14.49 -4.70 9.41
N ARG A 148 13.36 -4.41 8.75
CA ARG A 148 13.08 -4.96 7.43
C ARG A 148 13.88 -4.21 6.36
N LYS A 149 14.63 -4.94 5.52
CA LYS A 149 15.44 -4.39 4.42
C LYS A 149 14.96 -4.85 3.04
N GLU A 150 14.08 -5.82 2.98
CA GLU A 150 13.56 -6.40 1.75
C GLU A 150 12.63 -5.40 1.03
N LYS A 151 12.59 -5.53 -0.31
CA LYS A 151 11.62 -4.83 -1.15
C LYS A 151 10.23 -5.39 -0.92
N TRP A 152 9.21 -4.60 -1.25
CA TRP A 152 7.83 -5.05 -1.17
C TRP A 152 7.52 -6.13 -2.19
N SER A 153 6.97 -7.25 -1.71
CA SER A 153 6.21 -8.20 -2.52
C SER A 153 4.72 -8.07 -2.20
N GLU A 154 3.87 -8.64 -3.02
CA GLU A 154 2.43 -8.68 -2.76
C GLU A 154 2.12 -9.35 -1.41
N LYS A 155 2.82 -10.45 -1.11
CA LYS A 155 2.70 -11.16 0.16
C LYS A 155 3.01 -10.25 1.36
N ASP A 156 4.11 -9.49 1.29
CA ASP A 156 4.50 -8.58 2.37
C ASP A 156 3.45 -7.50 2.62
N ILE A 157 2.92 -6.93 1.54
CA ILE A 157 1.88 -5.89 1.62
C ILE A 157 0.61 -6.45 2.26
N ARG A 158 0.16 -7.63 1.85
CA ARG A 158 -0.99 -8.31 2.47
C ARG A 158 -0.73 -8.62 3.95
N GLU A 159 0.47 -9.09 4.28
CA GLU A 159 0.86 -9.41 5.66
C GLU A 159 0.80 -8.20 6.59
N ILE A 160 1.12 -6.99 6.12
CA ILE A 160 0.98 -5.76 6.91
C ILE A 160 -0.46 -5.56 7.37
N TYR A 161 -1.44 -5.74 6.49
CA TYR A 161 -2.85 -5.60 6.86
C TYR A 161 -3.32 -6.70 7.82
N VAL A 162 -2.94 -7.94 7.57
CA VAL A 162 -3.26 -9.06 8.46
C VAL A 162 -2.73 -8.82 9.87
N ARG A 163 -1.50 -8.33 9.98
CA ARG A 163 -0.90 -7.95 11.28
C ARG A 163 -1.63 -6.77 11.93
N LEU A 164 -2.08 -5.79 11.14
CA LEU A 164 -2.83 -4.64 11.65
C LEU A 164 -4.15 -5.09 12.27
N MET A 165 -4.82 -6.04 11.66
CA MET A 165 -6.12 -6.54 12.09
C MET A 165 -6.05 -7.73 13.06
N GLN A 166 -4.86 -8.12 13.51
CA GLN A 166 -4.68 -9.27 14.40
C GLN A 166 -5.44 -9.09 15.71
N GLY A 167 -6.36 -10.03 16.01
CA GLY A 167 -7.21 -10.00 17.18
C GLY A 167 -8.39 -9.02 17.12
N VAL A 168 -8.49 -8.25 16.04
CA VAL A 168 -9.62 -7.34 15.78
C VAL A 168 -10.68 -8.05 14.95
N ASP A 169 -10.27 -8.75 13.92
CA ASP A 169 -11.14 -9.53 13.05
C ASP A 169 -10.50 -10.88 12.75
N ASP A 170 -11.34 -11.90 12.50
CA ASP A 170 -10.92 -13.22 12.03
C ASP A 170 -10.53 -13.18 10.57
N ILE A 171 -9.50 -12.40 10.23
CA ILE A 171 -8.98 -12.35 8.86
C ILE A 171 -8.23 -13.65 8.58
N THR A 172 -8.96 -14.63 8.11
CA THR A 172 -8.41 -15.91 7.66
C THR A 172 -7.87 -15.85 6.24
N SER A 173 -8.25 -14.85 5.46
CA SER A 173 -7.83 -14.68 4.06
C SER A 173 -6.93 -13.45 3.90
N LEU A 174 -5.93 -13.58 3.03
CA LEU A 174 -5.07 -12.49 2.56
C LEU A 174 -5.68 -11.76 1.35
N GLU A 175 -6.97 -11.95 1.09
CA GLU A 175 -7.63 -11.42 -0.09
C GLU A 175 -7.98 -9.94 0.08
N TYR A 176 -7.92 -9.24 -1.04
CA TYR A 176 -8.41 -7.87 -1.11
C TYR A 176 -9.94 -7.88 -1.10
N ARG A 177 -10.53 -6.77 -0.65
CA ARG A 177 -11.99 -6.64 -0.68
C ARG A 177 -12.55 -6.76 -2.10
N ASP A 178 -13.75 -7.25 -2.20
CA ASP A 178 -14.51 -7.20 -3.45
C ASP A 178 -14.85 -5.76 -3.83
N GLY A 179 -15.03 -5.54 -5.15
CA GLY A 179 -15.45 -4.26 -5.68
C GLY A 179 -14.36 -3.52 -6.45
N PHE A 180 -14.51 -2.20 -6.54
CA PHE A 180 -13.69 -1.36 -7.41
C PHE A 180 -12.85 -0.38 -6.61
N ALA A 181 -11.67 -0.03 -7.16
CA ALA A 181 -10.83 1.03 -6.61
C ALA A 181 -11.63 2.35 -6.59
N LEU A 182 -11.45 3.14 -5.51
CA LEU A 182 -12.22 4.37 -5.29
C LEU A 182 -12.12 5.38 -6.44
N TYR A 183 -10.98 5.40 -7.10
CA TYR A 183 -10.72 6.37 -8.15
C TYR A 183 -9.83 5.80 -9.25
N ASN A 184 -10.31 5.91 -10.49
CA ASN A 184 -9.52 5.63 -11.67
C ASN A 184 -9.18 6.96 -12.38
N PRO A 185 -7.89 7.37 -12.41
CA PRO A 185 -7.52 8.70 -12.91
C PRO A 185 -7.61 8.86 -14.43
N ARG A 186 -7.87 7.80 -15.19
CA ARG A 186 -7.76 7.83 -16.66
C ARG A 186 -9.02 7.53 -17.45
N SER A 187 -9.98 6.92 -16.81
CA SER A 187 -11.24 6.56 -17.45
C SER A 187 -12.35 6.54 -16.42
N GLU A 188 -13.58 6.71 -16.87
CA GLU A 188 -14.76 6.44 -16.05
C GLU A 188 -14.98 4.94 -15.83
N GLU A 189 -14.08 4.09 -16.38
CA GLU A 189 -14.15 2.64 -16.20
C GLU A 189 -13.76 2.27 -14.77
N GLU A 190 -14.60 1.51 -14.14
CA GLU A 190 -14.36 0.91 -12.83
C GLU A 190 -13.27 -0.16 -12.94
N VAL A 191 -12.31 -0.13 -12.01
CA VAL A 191 -11.23 -1.12 -11.94
C VAL A 191 -11.35 -1.91 -10.67
N ARG A 192 -11.41 -3.21 -10.81
CA ARG A 192 -11.40 -4.12 -9.67
C ARG A 192 -10.17 -3.91 -8.79
N VAL A 193 -10.37 -4.03 -7.48
CA VAL A 193 -9.31 -3.82 -6.48
C VAL A 193 -8.11 -4.75 -6.72
N ASP A 194 -8.35 -6.05 -6.97
CA ASP A 194 -7.31 -7.02 -7.25
C ASP A 194 -6.45 -6.64 -8.45
N MET A 195 -7.08 -6.21 -9.56
CA MET A 195 -6.37 -5.73 -10.75
C MET A 195 -5.61 -4.42 -10.52
N ALA A 196 -6.17 -3.53 -9.70
CA ALA A 196 -5.53 -2.27 -9.37
C ALA A 196 -4.27 -2.50 -8.52
N MET A 197 -4.34 -3.42 -7.56
CA MET A 197 -3.21 -3.83 -6.72
C MET A 197 -2.12 -4.52 -7.54
N GLU A 198 -2.48 -5.51 -8.38
CA GLU A 198 -1.54 -6.17 -9.29
C GLU A 198 -0.79 -5.13 -10.14
N THR A 199 -1.53 -4.17 -10.71
CA THR A 199 -0.95 -3.11 -11.54
C THR A 199 0.00 -2.21 -10.73
N ALA A 200 -0.38 -1.79 -9.52
CA ALA A 200 0.46 -0.95 -8.68
C ALA A 200 1.76 -1.67 -8.30
N LEU A 201 1.69 -2.94 -7.95
CA LEU A 201 2.86 -3.75 -7.59
C LEU A 201 3.78 -4.02 -8.79
N GLN A 202 3.22 -4.26 -9.98
CA GLN A 202 4.03 -4.36 -11.19
C GLN A 202 4.74 -3.03 -11.50
N GLN A 203 4.08 -1.88 -11.32
CA GLN A 203 4.72 -0.56 -11.52
C GLN A 203 5.81 -0.30 -10.48
N TYR A 204 5.58 -0.69 -9.24
CA TYR A 204 6.61 -0.63 -8.20
C TYR A 204 7.86 -1.42 -8.64
N GLU A 205 7.68 -2.67 -9.07
CA GLU A 205 8.76 -3.55 -9.47
C GLU A 205 9.50 -3.05 -10.72
N MET A 206 8.78 -2.55 -11.72
CA MET A 206 9.36 -2.16 -13.01
C MET A 206 9.94 -0.75 -13.02
N SER A 207 9.39 0.17 -12.22
CA SER A 207 9.66 1.60 -12.35
C SER A 207 9.91 2.29 -11.01
N TRP A 208 8.95 2.28 -10.08
CA TRP A 208 8.97 3.18 -8.93
C TRP A 208 10.11 2.90 -7.95
N ARG A 209 10.47 1.65 -7.75
CA ARG A 209 11.58 1.24 -6.86
C ARG A 209 12.95 1.79 -7.27
N ASN A 210 13.07 2.32 -8.50
CA ASN A 210 14.29 2.93 -9.02
C ASN A 210 14.31 4.45 -8.81
N LEU A 211 13.22 5.04 -8.31
CA LEU A 211 13.15 6.45 -7.93
C LEU A 211 13.84 6.68 -6.59
N HIS A 212 14.00 7.96 -6.25
CA HIS A 212 14.41 8.31 -4.88
C HIS A 212 13.45 7.69 -3.86
N PRO A 213 13.92 7.15 -2.71
CA PRO A 213 13.09 6.45 -1.74
C PRO A 213 11.84 7.20 -1.29
N LEU A 214 11.95 8.51 -1.05
CA LEU A 214 10.80 9.34 -0.70
C LEU A 214 9.76 9.38 -1.84
N SER A 215 10.19 9.59 -3.07
CA SER A 215 9.27 9.60 -4.23
C SER A 215 8.58 8.25 -4.43
N CYS A 216 9.32 7.16 -4.27
CA CYS A 216 8.75 5.81 -4.31
C CYS A 216 7.70 5.60 -3.22
N ALA A 217 8.03 5.97 -1.99
CA ALA A 217 7.14 5.84 -0.83
C ALA A 217 5.85 6.67 -1.00
N VAL A 218 5.97 7.91 -1.49
CA VAL A 218 4.82 8.80 -1.76
C VAL A 218 3.89 8.22 -2.82
N ILE A 219 4.45 7.64 -3.91
CA ILE A 219 3.65 7.03 -4.96
C ILE A 219 2.93 5.79 -4.41
N LEU A 220 3.62 4.92 -3.68
CA LEU A 220 3.01 3.75 -3.04
C LEU A 220 1.87 4.15 -2.10
N TYR A 221 2.10 5.13 -1.23
CA TYR A 221 1.09 5.66 -0.31
C TYR A 221 -0.17 6.12 -1.05
N SER A 222 0.03 6.94 -2.08
CA SER A 222 -1.07 7.47 -2.90
C SER A 222 -1.85 6.37 -3.61
N GLU A 223 -1.17 5.34 -4.12
CA GLU A 223 -1.84 4.22 -4.79
C GLU A 223 -2.63 3.36 -3.80
N MET A 224 -2.12 3.11 -2.60
CA MET A 224 -2.85 2.38 -1.57
C MET A 224 -4.11 3.14 -1.13
N LEU A 225 -4.00 4.46 -0.91
CA LEU A 225 -5.15 5.31 -0.58
C LEU A 225 -6.17 5.40 -1.71
N ARG A 226 -5.73 5.44 -2.97
CA ARG A 226 -6.60 5.46 -4.14
C ARG A 226 -7.34 4.14 -4.34
N ILE A 227 -6.66 3.03 -4.13
CA ILE A 227 -7.22 1.69 -4.35
C ILE A 227 -8.15 1.31 -3.20
N GLN A 228 -7.78 1.64 -1.98
CA GLN A 228 -8.42 1.17 -0.74
C GLN A 228 -8.64 -0.34 -0.77
N PRO A 229 -7.55 -1.13 -0.67
CA PRO A 229 -7.62 -2.56 -0.93
C PRO A 229 -8.42 -3.35 0.12
N TYR A 230 -8.74 -2.76 1.25
CA TYR A 230 -9.45 -3.42 2.34
C TYR A 230 -10.72 -2.68 2.74
N ASN A 231 -11.55 -3.28 3.59
CA ASN A 231 -12.81 -2.68 4.01
C ASN A 231 -12.60 -1.52 5.00
N GLU A 232 -11.59 -1.62 5.86
CA GLU A 232 -11.34 -0.68 6.95
C GLU A 232 -9.85 -0.37 7.11
N TYR A 233 -9.51 0.70 7.82
CA TYR A 233 -8.15 1.10 8.20
C TYR A 233 -7.16 1.26 7.01
N ASN A 234 -7.67 1.61 5.83
CA ASN A 234 -6.81 1.79 4.65
C ASN A 234 -5.78 2.93 4.82
N GLU A 235 -6.11 3.96 5.59
CA GLU A 235 -5.22 5.07 5.90
C GLU A 235 -4.02 4.60 6.74
N LEU A 236 -4.28 3.82 7.80
CA LEU A 236 -3.24 3.23 8.65
C LEU A 236 -2.37 2.27 7.85
N PHE A 237 -3.01 1.40 7.08
CA PHE A 237 -2.33 0.44 6.20
C PHE A 237 -1.42 1.15 5.19
N SER A 238 -1.94 2.17 4.50
CA SER A 238 -1.20 2.93 3.50
C SER A 238 0.01 3.64 4.13
N TYR A 239 -0.17 4.24 5.30
CA TYR A 239 0.92 4.87 6.06
C TYR A 239 2.00 3.85 6.49
N LEU A 240 1.62 2.64 6.85
CA LEU A 240 2.58 1.58 7.19
C LEU A 240 3.40 1.16 5.97
N VAL A 241 2.79 1.10 4.78
CA VAL A 241 3.51 0.83 3.52
C VAL A 241 4.47 1.96 3.18
N LEU A 242 4.05 3.23 3.29
CA LEU A 242 4.91 4.42 3.18
C LEU A 242 6.10 4.32 4.14
N SER A 243 5.82 4.10 5.42
CA SER A 243 6.82 4.04 6.49
C SER A 243 7.84 2.93 6.26
N GLY A 244 7.38 1.76 5.81
CA GLY A 244 8.26 0.63 5.51
C GLY A 244 9.19 0.91 4.33
N GLU A 245 8.72 1.61 3.29
CA GLU A 245 9.59 2.02 2.17
C GLU A 245 10.65 3.04 2.62
N LEU A 246 10.29 3.97 3.49
CA LEU A 246 11.23 4.96 4.03
C LEU A 246 12.23 4.31 4.98
N LEU A 247 11.78 3.54 5.97
CA LEU A 247 12.62 2.90 7.00
C LEU A 247 13.67 1.96 6.39
N ARG A 248 13.30 1.16 5.40
CA ARG A 248 14.27 0.26 4.75
C ARG A 248 15.38 1.02 4.01
N ASN A 249 15.13 2.27 3.65
CA ASN A 249 16.09 3.17 3.01
C ASN A 249 16.77 4.14 3.99
N GLY A 250 16.60 3.93 5.30
CA GLY A 250 17.26 4.73 6.33
C GLY A 250 16.59 6.07 6.63
N ILE A 251 15.35 6.28 6.19
CA ILE A 251 14.59 7.52 6.39
C ILE A 251 13.51 7.29 7.46
N LEU A 252 13.36 8.22 8.40
CA LEU A 252 12.30 8.17 9.42
C LEU A 252 10.91 8.32 8.79
N PRO A 253 9.86 7.66 9.35
CA PRO A 253 8.49 7.89 8.94
C PRO A 253 8.04 9.34 9.16
N PRO A 254 7.14 9.89 8.32
CA PRO A 254 6.65 11.26 8.48
C PRO A 254 5.74 11.40 9.70
N ILE A 255 5.80 12.53 10.39
CA ILE A 255 4.76 12.95 11.33
C ILE A 255 3.71 13.74 10.55
N VAL A 256 2.53 13.14 10.35
CA VAL A 256 1.35 13.80 9.77
C VAL A 256 0.42 14.14 10.92
N GLU A 257 0.16 15.43 11.14
CA GLU A 257 -0.72 15.91 12.21
C GLU A 257 -2.12 16.24 11.65
N LYS A 258 -3.07 16.36 12.55
CA LYS A 258 -4.47 16.63 12.18
C LYS A 258 -4.63 17.96 11.44
N GLU A 259 -3.81 18.92 11.79
CA GLU A 259 -3.76 20.26 11.19
C GLU A 259 -3.32 20.22 9.72
N ASP A 260 -2.57 19.20 9.34
CA ASP A 260 -2.04 19.00 7.99
C ASP A 260 -3.07 18.34 7.04
N ALA A 261 -4.21 17.84 7.56
CA ALA A 261 -5.14 16.99 6.84
C ALA A 261 -5.73 17.62 5.55
N GLU A 262 -6.04 18.89 5.56
CA GLU A 262 -6.60 19.58 4.38
C GLU A 262 -5.52 19.77 3.29
N GLU A 263 -4.28 20.09 3.67
CA GLU A 263 -3.17 20.19 2.74
C GLU A 263 -2.84 18.81 2.15
N GLU A 264 -2.77 17.77 2.98
CA GLU A 264 -2.56 16.39 2.55
C GLU A 264 -3.59 15.98 1.51
N LYS A 265 -4.87 16.18 1.82
CA LYS A 265 -5.98 15.83 0.94
C LYS A 265 -5.93 16.57 -0.40
N ALA A 266 -5.63 17.87 -0.38
CA ALA A 266 -5.53 18.66 -1.60
C ALA A 266 -4.37 18.21 -2.49
N ALA A 267 -3.19 18.00 -1.91
CA ALA A 267 -1.99 17.55 -2.62
C ALA A 267 -2.16 16.12 -3.15
N LEU A 268 -2.73 15.21 -2.34
CA LEU A 268 -3.05 13.83 -2.75
C LEU A 268 -4.02 13.83 -3.94
N LEU A 269 -5.07 14.65 -3.91
CA LEU A 269 -6.05 14.72 -4.99
C LEU A 269 -5.41 15.13 -6.32
N ILE A 270 -4.48 16.08 -6.32
CA ILE A 270 -3.71 16.49 -7.51
C ILE A 270 -2.82 15.34 -7.99
N ALA A 271 -2.10 14.69 -7.07
CA ALA A 271 -1.23 13.57 -7.36
C ALA A 271 -2.02 12.43 -8.04
N VAL A 272 -3.14 12.05 -7.45
CA VAL A 272 -3.98 10.96 -7.95
C VAL A 272 -4.65 11.32 -9.28
N LYS A 273 -5.24 12.52 -9.41
CA LYS A 273 -5.96 12.92 -10.64
C LYS A 273 -5.05 13.21 -11.81
N ARG A 274 -3.93 13.86 -11.59
CA ARG A 274 -3.05 14.38 -12.66
C ARG A 274 -1.76 13.60 -12.84
N GLY A 275 -1.43 12.66 -11.93
CA GLY A 275 -0.13 11.98 -11.91
C GLY A 275 1.04 12.92 -11.59
N ASN A 276 0.76 14.10 -11.04
CA ASN A 276 1.77 15.07 -10.62
C ASN A 276 1.92 15.02 -9.10
N TYR A 277 3.02 14.46 -8.64
CA TYR A 277 3.31 14.21 -7.22
C TYR A 277 4.15 15.33 -6.58
N SER A 278 4.42 16.44 -7.27
CA SER A 278 5.31 17.50 -6.77
C SER A 278 4.86 18.05 -5.43
N ASP A 279 3.61 18.51 -5.33
CA ASP A 279 3.08 19.11 -4.10
C ASP A 279 2.99 18.06 -2.97
N PHE A 280 2.58 16.84 -3.30
CA PHE A 280 2.46 15.77 -2.33
C PHE A 280 3.83 15.26 -1.84
N SER A 281 4.83 15.18 -2.72
CA SER A 281 6.20 14.87 -2.31
C SER A 281 6.77 15.92 -1.39
N SER A 282 6.58 17.21 -1.70
CA SER A 282 7.02 18.33 -0.84
C SER A 282 6.30 18.32 0.51
N PHE A 283 5.02 17.99 0.53
CA PHE A 283 4.27 17.82 1.78
C PHE A 283 4.85 16.71 2.65
N ILE A 284 5.00 15.50 2.11
CA ILE A 284 5.56 14.36 2.87
C ILE A 284 7.01 14.61 3.28
N GLU A 285 7.82 15.27 2.44
CA GLU A 285 9.18 15.67 2.78
C GLU A 285 9.23 16.56 4.02
N ARG A 286 8.38 17.60 4.09
CA ARG A 286 8.26 18.44 5.28
C ARG A 286 7.86 17.66 6.52
N CYS A 287 6.93 16.70 6.38
CA CYS A 287 6.52 15.80 7.47
C CYS A 287 7.67 14.87 7.92
N VAL A 288 8.51 14.41 7.00
CA VAL A 288 9.73 13.65 7.31
C VAL A 288 10.75 14.54 8.04
N VAL A 289 11.02 15.76 7.55
CA VAL A 289 11.92 16.72 8.20
C VAL A 289 11.45 17.03 9.62
N LYS A 290 10.13 17.15 9.83
CA LYS A 290 9.51 17.33 11.15
C LYS A 290 9.84 16.16 12.09
N SER A 291 9.83 14.93 11.60
CA SER A 291 10.20 13.74 12.40
C SER A 291 11.65 13.79 12.90
N TYR A 292 12.55 14.37 12.16
CA TYR A 292 13.95 14.55 12.61
C TYR A 292 14.10 15.68 13.63
N LYS A 293 13.30 16.74 13.54
CA LYS A 293 13.39 17.94 14.39
C LYS A 293 12.67 17.79 15.73
N GLU A 294 11.53 17.13 15.76
CA GLU A 294 10.67 17.02 16.94
C GLU A 294 10.97 15.79 17.81
N ALA A 295 11.96 15.14 17.50
CA ALA A 295 12.30 13.92 18.18
C ALA A 295 13.32 14.15 19.29
#